data_8d38bee68edfe8fb6d54343612a4a15f
#
_entry.id   8d38bee68edfe8fb6d54343612a4a15f
#
_cell.length_a   1.000
_cell.length_b   1.000
_cell.length_c   1.000
_cell.angle_alpha   90.00
_cell.angle_beta   90.00
_cell.angle_gamma   90.00
#
_symmetry.space_group_name_H-M   'P 1'
#
loop_
_entity.id
_entity.type
_entity.pdbx_description
1 polymer ?
#
loop_
_entity_poly.entity_id
_entity_poly.type
_entity_poly.pdbx_seq_one_letter_code
_entity_poly.pdbx_strand_id
1 'polypeptide(L)'
;IVFSAREDAYAVFTALELGAVEFIKKPKGIFRKDAGHYADKVKKALLMAVEVGERENRLKAASADAATLDKPVDKLRQNRKTQGTASLRSKGRKLVAIVCSTGGPRALQSVIPKLPKNLAAPVVLVQHMPEGFTNTLAMRLNEQSELSVKEAEPGDVLQEGHVYIAKGGTHLALKKTERGCETYCED
;
A
#
# COMPACT_ATOMS: atom_id res chain seq x y z
N ILE A 1 -7.66 -4.75 -15.40
CA ILE A 1 -6.40 -4.09 -15.79
C ILE A 1 -6.72 -2.93 -16.71
N VAL A 2 -6.08 -1.78 -16.47
CA VAL A 2 -6.22 -0.58 -17.29
C VAL A 2 -4.94 -0.35 -18.08
N PHE A 3 -5.08 -0.12 -19.39
CA PHE A 3 -4.00 0.27 -20.29
C PHE A 3 -4.23 1.70 -20.77
N SER A 4 -3.33 2.62 -20.45
CA SER A 4 -3.47 4.01 -20.89
C SER A 4 -2.12 4.60 -21.33
N ALA A 5 -2.18 5.47 -22.34
CA ALA A 5 -1.06 6.32 -22.70
C ALA A 5 -1.02 7.63 -21.88
N ARG A 6 -2.12 7.95 -21.20
CA ARG A 6 -2.22 9.13 -20.34
C ARG A 6 -1.46 8.91 -19.04
N GLU A 7 -0.74 9.93 -18.62
CA GLU A 7 -0.02 10.00 -17.34
C GLU A 7 -0.89 10.69 -16.26
N ASP A 8 -2.20 10.71 -16.45
CA ASP A 8 -3.14 11.29 -15.50
C ASP A 8 -3.31 10.35 -14.29
N ALA A 9 -2.61 10.64 -13.23
CA ALA A 9 -2.66 9.86 -12.00
C ALA A 9 -4.08 9.79 -11.43
N TYR A 10 -4.89 10.85 -11.57
CA TYR A 10 -6.26 10.88 -11.07
C TYR A 10 -7.13 9.82 -11.75
N ALA A 11 -7.09 9.75 -13.08
CA ALA A 11 -7.85 8.74 -13.86
C ALA A 11 -7.40 7.31 -13.51
N VAL A 12 -6.09 7.11 -13.28
CA VAL A 12 -5.56 5.81 -12.87
C VAL A 12 -6.12 5.39 -11.52
N PHE A 13 -6.09 6.26 -10.52
CA PHE A 13 -6.62 5.94 -9.19
C PHE A 13 -8.13 5.70 -9.22
N THR A 14 -8.87 6.49 -9.97
CA THR A 14 -10.31 6.27 -10.16
C THR A 14 -10.59 4.88 -10.77
N ALA A 15 -9.80 4.45 -11.74
CA ALA A 15 -9.93 3.10 -12.31
C ALA A 15 -9.62 2.00 -11.29
N LEU A 16 -8.61 2.19 -10.43
CA LEU A 16 -8.27 1.25 -9.36
C LEU A 16 -9.38 1.18 -8.29
N GLU A 17 -10.01 2.29 -7.95
CA GLU A 17 -11.18 2.36 -7.06
C GLU A 17 -12.38 1.63 -7.65
N LEU A 18 -12.60 1.73 -8.95
CA LEU A 18 -13.64 1.00 -9.68
C LEU A 18 -13.33 -0.50 -9.84
N GLY A 19 -12.24 -0.99 -9.27
CA GLY A 19 -11.91 -2.42 -9.21
C GLY A 19 -10.84 -2.87 -10.20
N ALA A 20 -10.13 -1.96 -10.87
CA ALA A 20 -8.95 -2.36 -11.65
C ALA A 20 -7.86 -2.87 -10.70
N VAL A 21 -7.25 -4.00 -11.04
CA VAL A 21 -6.20 -4.64 -10.24
C VAL A 21 -4.85 -3.97 -10.47
N GLU A 22 -4.61 -3.50 -11.71
CA GLU A 22 -3.33 -2.93 -12.10
C GLU A 22 -3.52 -1.90 -13.23
N PHE A 23 -2.58 -0.95 -13.28
CA PHE A 23 -2.44 -0.01 -14.37
C PHE A 23 -1.13 -0.24 -15.12
N ILE A 24 -1.22 -0.30 -16.45
CA ILE A 24 -0.05 -0.45 -17.31
C ILE A 24 -0.01 0.73 -18.28
N LYS A 25 1.05 1.51 -18.18
CA LYS A 25 1.32 2.60 -19.13
C LYS A 25 1.64 2.03 -20.50
N LYS A 26 0.97 2.51 -21.53
CA LYS A 26 1.30 2.18 -22.92
C LYS A 26 2.66 2.76 -23.28
N PRO A 27 3.54 2.02 -23.98
CA PRO A 27 4.81 2.54 -24.43
C PRO A 27 4.60 3.69 -25.44
N LYS A 28 5.42 4.72 -25.36
CA LYS A 28 5.45 5.81 -26.36
C LYS A 28 6.21 5.30 -27.58
N GLY A 29 5.49 4.91 -28.62
CA GLY A 29 6.06 4.42 -29.88
C GLY A 29 6.22 2.89 -29.96
N ILE A 30 6.44 2.40 -31.18
CA ILE A 30 6.63 0.96 -31.48
C ILE A 30 8.13 0.67 -31.39
N PHE A 31 8.71 0.62 -30.20
CA PHE A 31 10.12 0.27 -30.03
C PHE A 31 10.25 -1.24 -29.88
N ARG A 32 10.81 -1.90 -30.90
CA ARG A 32 11.06 -3.35 -30.91
C ARG A 32 11.98 -3.84 -29.78
N LYS A 33 12.82 -2.97 -29.22
CA LYS A 33 13.77 -3.36 -28.16
C LYS A 33 13.11 -3.65 -26.80
N ASP A 34 12.01 -2.99 -26.48
CA ASP A 34 11.36 -3.13 -25.17
C ASP A 34 10.07 -3.98 -25.21
N ALA A 35 9.72 -4.51 -26.38
CA ALA A 35 8.47 -5.26 -26.59
C ALA A 35 8.40 -6.52 -25.70
N GLY A 36 9.52 -7.22 -25.49
CA GLY A 36 9.59 -8.40 -24.63
C GLY A 36 9.30 -8.06 -23.17
N HIS A 37 9.97 -7.06 -22.63
CA HIS A 37 9.77 -6.62 -21.26
C HIS A 37 8.33 -6.11 -21.01
N TYR A 38 7.78 -5.39 -21.98
CA TYR A 38 6.39 -4.95 -21.92
C TYR A 38 5.41 -6.11 -21.92
N ALA A 39 5.63 -7.09 -22.81
CA ALA A 39 4.80 -8.29 -22.88
C ALA A 39 4.84 -9.09 -21.58
N ASP A 40 6.00 -9.24 -20.97
CA ASP A 40 6.17 -9.92 -19.68
C ASP A 40 5.44 -9.18 -18.56
N LYS A 41 5.51 -7.84 -18.54
CA LYS A 41 4.76 -7.02 -17.58
C LYS A 41 3.26 -7.21 -17.74
N VAL A 42 2.74 -7.19 -18.97
CA VAL A 42 1.32 -7.43 -19.28
C VAL A 42 0.91 -8.82 -18.85
N LYS A 43 1.69 -9.85 -19.22
CA LYS A 43 1.43 -11.25 -18.85
C LYS A 43 1.35 -11.42 -17.33
N LYS A 44 2.32 -10.86 -16.60
CA LYS A 44 2.36 -10.92 -15.14
C LYS A 44 1.13 -10.26 -14.51
N ALA A 45 0.74 -9.08 -15.00
CA ALA A 45 -0.44 -8.38 -14.52
C ALA A 45 -1.73 -9.15 -14.80
N LEU A 46 -1.85 -9.79 -15.97
CA LEU A 46 -3.00 -10.64 -16.32
C LEU A 46 -3.11 -11.85 -15.38
N LEU A 47 -2.03 -12.55 -15.15
CA LEU A 47 -2.00 -13.69 -14.23
C LEU A 47 -2.42 -13.28 -12.81
N MET A 48 -1.89 -12.16 -12.31
CA MET A 48 -2.29 -11.62 -11.01
C MET A 48 -3.76 -11.21 -10.96
N ALA A 49 -4.31 -10.64 -12.02
CA ALA A 49 -5.71 -10.25 -12.06
C ALA A 49 -6.65 -11.47 -11.99
N VAL A 50 -6.28 -12.56 -12.65
CA VAL A 50 -7.01 -13.84 -12.55
C VAL A 50 -6.97 -14.38 -11.13
N GLU A 51 -5.80 -14.43 -10.52
CA GLU A 51 -5.60 -14.92 -9.15
C GLU A 51 -6.41 -14.11 -8.12
N VAL A 52 -6.39 -12.77 -8.25
CA VAL A 52 -7.19 -11.87 -7.41
C VAL A 52 -8.69 -12.16 -7.58
N GLY A 53 -9.17 -12.29 -8.83
CA GLY A 53 -10.56 -12.60 -9.12
C GLY A 53 -11.02 -13.96 -8.54
N GLU A 54 -10.20 -14.99 -8.66
CA GLU A 54 -10.48 -16.29 -8.05
C GLU A 54 -10.52 -16.24 -6.53
N ARG A 55 -9.62 -15.47 -5.91
CA ARG A 55 -9.59 -15.29 -4.46
C ARG A 55 -10.81 -14.53 -3.96
N GLU A 56 -11.21 -13.45 -4.65
CA GLU A 56 -12.45 -12.72 -4.31
C GLU A 56 -13.69 -13.61 -4.43
N ASN A 57 -13.77 -14.43 -5.47
CA ASN A 57 -14.89 -15.36 -5.65
C ASN A 57 -14.92 -16.42 -4.54
N ARG A 58 -13.78 -16.97 -4.13
CA ARG A 58 -13.69 -17.89 -3.00
C ARG A 58 -14.13 -17.26 -1.68
N LEU A 59 -13.74 -16.01 -1.44
CA LEU A 59 -14.12 -15.27 -0.22
C LEU A 59 -15.63 -14.97 -0.22
N LYS A 60 -16.21 -14.59 -1.37
CA LYS A 60 -17.66 -14.38 -1.51
C LYS A 60 -18.43 -15.68 -1.29
N ALA A 61 -17.97 -16.80 -1.84
CA ALA A 61 -18.58 -18.12 -1.62
C ALA A 61 -18.51 -18.51 -0.14
N ALA A 62 -17.34 -18.38 0.50
CA ALA A 62 -17.19 -18.68 1.92
C ALA A 62 -18.04 -17.77 2.83
N SER A 63 -18.27 -16.51 2.45
CA SER A 63 -19.16 -15.62 3.20
C SER A 63 -20.64 -15.93 3.00
N ALA A 64 -21.03 -16.47 1.84
CA ALA A 64 -22.38 -16.94 1.58
C ALA A 64 -22.69 -18.20 2.41
N ASP A 65 -21.74 -19.11 2.52
CA ASP A 65 -21.88 -20.32 3.36
C ASP A 65 -21.85 -19.98 4.87
N ALA A 66 -21.12 -18.94 5.26
CA ALA A 66 -21.05 -18.47 6.66
C ALA A 66 -22.34 -17.80 7.13
N ALA A 67 -23.15 -17.26 6.23
CA ALA A 67 -24.44 -16.67 6.56
C ALA A 67 -25.48 -17.70 7.05
N THR A 68 -25.21 -19.00 6.87
CA THR A 68 -26.06 -20.10 7.35
C THR A 68 -25.59 -20.74 8.66
N LEU A 69 -24.45 -20.31 9.21
CA LEU A 69 -23.89 -20.80 10.46
C LEU A 69 -23.80 -19.65 11.47
N ASP A 70 -24.90 -19.44 12.19
CA ASP A 70 -24.97 -18.58 13.38
C ASP A 70 -24.17 -19.22 14.53
N LYS A 71 -22.83 -19.06 14.48
CA LYS A 71 -21.93 -19.38 15.59
C LYS A 71 -20.95 -18.25 15.82
N PRO A 72 -20.89 -17.70 17.05
CA PRO A 72 -20.02 -16.56 17.38
C PRO A 72 -18.55 -16.94 17.16
N VAL A 73 -17.82 -16.01 16.54
CA VAL A 73 -16.39 -16.11 16.19
C VAL A 73 -15.46 -16.04 17.42
N ASP A 74 -16.00 -16.19 18.62
CA ASP A 74 -15.23 -16.09 19.88
C ASP A 74 -14.26 -17.24 20.17
N LYS A 75 -14.37 -18.38 19.46
CA LYS A 75 -13.50 -19.54 19.74
C LYS A 75 -12.12 -19.50 19.08
N LEU A 76 -11.88 -18.64 18.12
CA LEU A 76 -10.55 -18.52 17.46
C LEU A 76 -9.57 -17.59 18.20
N ARG A 77 -10.04 -16.82 19.17
CA ARG A 77 -9.19 -15.97 20.02
C ARG A 77 -8.56 -16.69 21.21
N GLN A 78 -9.05 -17.87 21.59
CA GLN A 78 -8.63 -18.52 22.85
C GLN A 78 -7.42 -19.45 22.73
N ASN A 79 -6.89 -19.75 21.53
CA ASN A 79 -5.79 -20.70 21.38
C ASN A 79 -4.44 -20.12 20.95
N ARG A 80 -4.27 -18.79 20.97
CA ARG A 80 -2.95 -18.19 21.04
C ARG A 80 -2.59 -17.89 22.50
N LYS A 81 -2.34 -18.92 23.29
CA LYS A 81 -1.41 -18.79 24.40
C LYS A 81 -0.06 -18.49 23.78
N THR A 82 0.23 -17.23 23.55
CA THR A 82 1.58 -16.75 23.37
C THR A 82 2.35 -17.15 24.63
N GLN A 83 3.20 -18.16 24.49
CA GLN A 83 4.28 -18.38 25.45
C GLN A 83 4.96 -17.02 25.59
N GLY A 84 5.01 -16.54 26.83
CA GLY A 84 5.52 -15.23 27.16
C GLY A 84 6.98 -15.10 26.73
N THR A 85 7.19 -14.45 25.59
CA THR A 85 8.40 -13.70 25.40
C THR A 85 8.28 -12.51 26.33
N ALA A 86 9.13 -12.49 27.37
CA ALA A 86 9.28 -11.35 28.25
C ALA A 86 9.27 -10.08 27.40
N SER A 87 8.26 -9.25 27.63
CA SER A 87 8.19 -7.92 27.03
C SER A 87 9.42 -7.15 27.47
N LEU A 88 10.46 -7.20 26.66
CA LEU A 88 11.47 -6.17 26.65
C LEU A 88 10.73 -4.88 26.28
N ARG A 89 10.21 -4.19 27.28
CA ARG A 89 9.76 -2.80 27.18
C ARG A 89 10.99 -1.96 26.83
N SER A 90 11.45 -2.09 25.58
CA SER A 90 12.35 -1.08 25.06
C SER A 90 11.54 0.22 25.03
N LYS A 91 12.01 1.24 25.70
CA LYS A 91 11.55 2.63 25.54
C LYS A 91 11.90 3.16 24.13
N GLY A 92 11.99 2.29 23.13
CA GLY A 92 12.28 2.62 21.74
C GLY A 92 11.03 3.16 21.07
N ARG A 93 11.21 4.20 20.28
CA ARG A 93 10.17 4.70 19.38
C ARG A 93 9.77 3.59 18.40
N LYS A 94 8.49 3.37 18.23
CA LYS A 94 7.95 2.38 17.29
C LYS A 94 7.90 3.00 15.89
N LEU A 95 8.05 2.17 14.87
CA LEU A 95 7.86 2.53 13.46
C LEU A 95 7.09 1.40 12.79
N VAL A 96 6.11 1.74 11.99
CA VAL A 96 5.41 0.80 11.11
C VAL A 96 5.94 0.99 9.69
N ALA A 97 6.42 -0.07 9.07
CA ALA A 97 6.82 -0.08 7.66
C ALA A 97 5.83 -0.94 6.86
N ILE A 98 5.30 -0.36 5.78
CA ILE A 98 4.39 -1.02 4.84
C ILE A 98 5.05 -0.99 3.46
N VAL A 99 5.17 -2.16 2.83
CA VAL A 99 5.72 -2.27 1.47
C VAL A 99 4.70 -2.95 0.58
N CYS A 100 4.36 -2.30 -0.53
CA CYS A 100 3.35 -2.76 -1.47
C CYS A 100 3.83 -2.66 -2.92
N SER A 101 3.25 -3.49 -3.78
CA SER A 101 3.44 -3.47 -5.23
C SER A 101 2.09 -3.62 -5.92
N THR A 102 1.92 -4.58 -6.84
CA THR A 102 0.66 -4.85 -7.55
C THR A 102 -0.50 -5.06 -6.57
N GLY A 103 -1.62 -4.39 -6.83
CA GLY A 103 -2.78 -4.39 -5.92
C GLY A 103 -2.62 -3.54 -4.66
N GLY A 104 -1.41 -3.00 -4.41
CA GLY A 104 -1.11 -2.13 -3.28
C GLY A 104 -2.03 -0.92 -3.18
N PRO A 105 -2.22 -0.13 -4.23
CA PRO A 105 -3.05 1.07 -4.15
C PRO A 105 -4.47 0.79 -3.67
N ARG A 106 -5.11 -0.28 -4.18
CA ARG A 106 -6.44 -0.71 -3.73
C ARG A 106 -6.44 -1.17 -2.26
N ALA A 107 -5.44 -1.95 -1.87
CA ALA A 107 -5.30 -2.42 -0.50
C ALA A 107 -5.07 -1.26 0.48
N LEU A 108 -4.24 -0.28 0.10
CA LEU A 108 -3.93 0.88 0.92
C LEU A 108 -5.16 1.76 1.17
N GLN A 109 -6.01 1.97 0.16
CA GLN A 109 -7.30 2.68 0.31
C GLN A 109 -8.26 1.97 1.28
N SER A 110 -8.13 0.66 1.44
CA SER A 110 -8.94 -0.11 2.40
C SER A 110 -8.33 -0.16 3.79
N VAL A 111 -7.01 0.00 3.93
CA VAL A 111 -6.27 -0.18 5.19
C VAL A 111 -5.97 1.15 5.87
N ILE A 112 -5.36 2.10 5.15
CA ILE A 112 -4.87 3.36 5.77
C ILE A 112 -5.99 4.19 6.40
N PRO A 113 -7.18 4.36 5.77
CA PRO A 113 -8.28 5.10 6.38
C PRO A 113 -8.86 4.46 7.65
N LYS A 114 -8.58 3.16 7.88
CA LYS A 114 -9.05 2.44 9.07
C LYS A 114 -8.05 2.46 10.23
N LEU A 115 -6.88 3.04 10.03
CA LEU A 115 -5.91 3.21 11.11
C LEU A 115 -6.40 4.29 12.07
N PRO A 116 -6.26 4.08 13.39
CA PRO A 116 -6.80 5.01 14.37
C PRO A 116 -5.98 6.30 14.40
N LYS A 117 -6.66 7.44 14.61
CA LYS A 117 -6.05 8.77 14.71
C LYS A 117 -4.91 8.87 15.73
N ASN A 118 -5.04 8.13 16.82
CA ASN A 118 -4.06 8.10 17.91
C ASN A 118 -3.04 6.95 17.77
N LEU A 119 -2.70 6.56 16.53
CA LEU A 119 -1.67 5.55 16.27
C LEU A 119 -0.34 6.02 16.86
N ALA A 120 0.14 5.31 17.89
CA ALA A 120 1.35 5.65 18.63
C ALA A 120 2.63 5.19 17.89
N ALA A 121 2.68 5.43 16.59
CA ALA A 121 3.82 5.17 15.72
C ALA A 121 3.67 5.94 14.40
N PRO A 122 4.75 6.48 13.82
CA PRO A 122 4.76 6.88 12.42
C PRO A 122 4.67 5.66 11.52
N VAL A 123 4.07 5.85 10.34
CA VAL A 123 4.02 4.85 9.27
C VAL A 123 4.88 5.31 8.11
N VAL A 124 5.79 4.47 7.65
CA VAL A 124 6.53 4.65 6.39
C VAL A 124 5.99 3.65 5.38
N LEU A 125 5.58 4.15 4.23
CA LEU A 125 4.92 3.36 3.20
C LEU A 125 5.70 3.44 1.89
N VAL A 126 6.03 2.28 1.33
CA VAL A 126 6.65 2.15 0.01
C VAL A 126 5.66 1.47 -0.92
N GLN A 127 5.25 2.16 -1.96
CA GLN A 127 4.44 1.63 -3.05
C GLN A 127 5.23 1.72 -4.35
N HIS A 128 5.43 0.58 -5.00
CA HIS A 128 6.09 0.55 -6.30
C HIS A 128 5.21 1.21 -7.37
N MET A 129 5.47 2.47 -7.64
CA MET A 129 4.74 3.32 -8.59
C MET A 129 5.68 4.27 -9.33
N PRO A 130 5.31 4.74 -10.53
CA PRO A 130 6.04 5.79 -11.23
C PRO A 130 6.08 7.10 -10.43
N GLU A 131 7.08 7.91 -10.72
CA GLU A 131 7.18 9.28 -10.20
C GLU A 131 5.90 10.09 -10.49
N GLY A 132 5.50 10.94 -9.54
CA GLY A 132 4.29 11.77 -9.61
C GLY A 132 3.00 11.06 -9.19
N PHE A 133 2.96 9.72 -9.20
CA PHE A 133 1.78 8.97 -8.76
C PHE A 133 1.69 8.85 -7.25
N THR A 134 2.82 8.79 -6.56
CA THR A 134 2.89 8.65 -5.11
C THR A 134 2.34 9.86 -4.38
N ASN A 135 2.55 11.07 -4.92
CA ASN A 135 1.92 12.28 -4.39
C ASN A 135 0.39 12.25 -4.49
N THR A 136 -0.15 11.84 -5.66
CA THR A 136 -1.61 11.72 -5.85
C THR A 136 -2.19 10.65 -4.91
N LEU A 137 -1.48 9.54 -4.70
CA LEU A 137 -1.87 8.53 -3.72
C LEU A 137 -1.91 9.11 -2.30
N ALA A 138 -0.88 9.88 -1.92
CA ALA A 138 -0.81 10.53 -0.62
C ALA A 138 -1.98 11.48 -0.39
N MET A 139 -2.29 12.35 -1.34
CA MET A 139 -3.43 13.27 -1.26
C MET A 139 -4.74 12.53 -1.06
N ARG A 140 -5.03 11.50 -1.86
CA ARG A 140 -6.26 10.70 -1.75
C ARG A 140 -6.38 9.96 -0.42
N LEU A 141 -5.29 9.36 0.05
CA LEU A 141 -5.29 8.68 1.35
C LEU A 141 -5.47 9.69 2.49
N ASN A 142 -4.90 10.89 2.37
CA ASN A 142 -5.06 11.95 3.37
C ASN A 142 -6.52 12.43 3.48
N GLU A 143 -7.21 12.58 2.34
CA GLU A 143 -8.63 12.97 2.32
C GLU A 143 -9.55 11.95 3.00
N GLN A 144 -9.18 10.68 2.98
CA GLN A 144 -10.00 9.57 3.50
C GLN A 144 -9.59 9.10 4.89
N SER A 145 -8.49 9.62 5.45
CA SER A 145 -7.88 9.12 6.68
C SER A 145 -7.98 10.14 7.82
N GLU A 146 -8.05 9.62 9.05
CA GLU A 146 -7.88 10.45 10.24
C GLU A 146 -6.40 10.76 10.55
N LEU A 147 -5.48 9.97 9.99
CA LEU A 147 -4.04 10.19 10.02
C LEU A 147 -3.65 11.26 9.00
N SER A 148 -2.58 11.99 9.27
CA SER A 148 -1.96 12.87 8.29
C SER A 148 -1.14 12.04 7.30
N VAL A 149 -1.45 12.08 6.02
CA VAL A 149 -0.76 11.32 4.97
C VAL A 149 -0.11 12.27 3.99
N LYS A 150 1.19 12.11 3.73
CA LYS A 150 1.93 12.89 2.75
C LYS A 150 2.94 12.04 1.98
N GLU A 151 3.34 12.49 0.79
CA GLU A 151 4.56 12.03 0.17
C GLU A 151 5.75 12.52 1.00
N ALA A 152 6.70 11.64 1.28
CA ALA A 152 7.87 11.96 2.08
C ALA A 152 8.81 12.93 1.35
N GLU A 153 9.29 13.93 2.08
CA GLU A 153 10.29 14.87 1.62
C GLU A 153 11.57 14.71 2.44
N PRO A 154 12.74 15.02 1.87
CA PRO A 154 13.98 15.02 2.65
C PRO A 154 13.89 15.97 3.86
N GLY A 155 14.22 15.46 5.05
CA GLY A 155 14.19 16.23 6.30
C GLY A 155 12.86 16.18 7.07
N ASP A 156 11.86 15.43 6.59
CA ASP A 156 10.68 15.15 7.38
C ASP A 156 11.05 14.41 8.67
N VAL A 157 10.68 14.97 9.82
CA VAL A 157 10.81 14.29 11.11
C VAL A 157 9.60 13.39 11.31
N LEU A 158 9.83 12.09 11.47
CA LEU A 158 8.76 11.12 11.64
C LEU A 158 7.97 11.35 12.94
N GLN A 159 6.66 11.51 12.83
CA GLN A 159 5.74 11.78 13.92
C GLN A 159 4.66 10.70 14.03
N GLU A 160 4.22 10.41 15.25
CA GLU A 160 3.07 9.54 15.50
C GLU A 160 1.82 10.11 14.81
N GLY A 161 0.93 9.25 14.36
CA GLY A 161 -0.27 9.68 13.64
C GLY A 161 -0.04 10.15 12.19
N HIS A 162 1.17 9.99 11.67
CA HIS A 162 1.54 10.37 10.29
C HIS A 162 1.93 9.17 9.44
N VAL A 163 1.59 9.25 8.16
CA VAL A 163 1.98 8.29 7.12
C VAL A 163 2.84 9.01 6.08
N TYR A 164 4.04 8.53 5.88
CA TYR A 164 5.02 9.05 4.93
C TYR A 164 5.16 8.08 3.78
N ILE A 165 4.72 8.48 2.59
CA ILE A 165 4.79 7.64 1.37
C ILE A 165 6.09 7.95 0.64
N ALA A 166 6.89 6.93 0.39
CA ALA A 166 8.11 7.08 -0.39
C ALA A 166 7.81 7.65 -1.79
N LYS A 167 8.57 8.64 -2.21
CA LYS A 167 8.45 9.22 -3.55
C LYS A 167 8.81 8.18 -4.61
N GLY A 168 7.98 8.05 -5.65
CA GLY A 168 8.24 7.16 -6.78
C GLY A 168 9.52 7.55 -7.53
N GLY A 169 10.32 6.56 -7.90
CA GLY A 169 11.59 6.78 -8.62
C GLY A 169 12.80 7.01 -7.72
N THR A 170 12.63 7.11 -6.38
CA THR A 170 13.73 7.31 -5.43
C THR A 170 13.72 6.26 -4.33
N HIS A 171 14.81 6.14 -3.59
CA HIS A 171 14.90 5.34 -2.38
C HIS A 171 14.64 6.22 -1.15
N LEU A 172 13.65 5.84 -0.33
CA LEU A 172 13.41 6.47 0.95
C LEU A 172 14.27 5.80 2.02
N ALA A 173 15.13 6.56 2.63
CA ALA A 173 15.96 6.13 3.74
C ALA A 173 15.68 6.97 5.00
N LEU A 174 16.08 6.44 6.14
CA LEU A 174 15.86 7.06 7.45
C LEU A 174 17.18 7.24 8.18
N LYS A 175 17.37 8.39 8.80
CA LYS A 175 18.53 8.68 9.66
C LYS A 175 18.08 9.16 11.03
N LYS A 176 18.87 8.84 12.03
CA LYS A 176 18.68 9.39 13.38
C LYS A 176 19.37 10.74 13.48
N THR A 177 18.66 11.75 13.96
CA THR A 177 19.17 13.10 14.22
C THR A 177 18.84 13.52 15.65
N GLU A 178 19.29 14.70 16.06
CA GLU A 178 18.91 15.30 17.34
C GLU A 178 17.42 15.60 17.43
N ARG A 179 16.77 15.92 16.30
CA ARG A 179 15.32 16.16 16.20
C ARG A 179 14.48 14.87 16.23
N GLY A 180 15.09 13.70 15.97
CA GLY A 180 14.41 12.42 15.95
C GLY A 180 14.86 11.52 14.78
N CYS A 181 13.92 10.80 14.19
CA CYS A 181 14.14 10.02 12.98
C CYS A 181 13.69 10.86 11.78
N GLU A 182 14.57 11.12 10.86
CA GLU A 182 14.33 11.94 9.67
C GLU A 182 14.44 11.13 8.40
N THR A 183 13.62 11.51 7.41
CA THR A 183 13.67 10.98 6.05
C THR A 183 14.81 11.61 5.27
N TYR A 184 15.41 10.85 4.36
CA TYR A 184 16.20 11.35 3.26
C TYR A 184 15.98 10.49 2.02
N CYS A 185 16.19 11.05 0.85
CA CYS A 185 16.02 10.35 -0.42
C CYS A 185 17.39 10.11 -1.04
N GLU A 186 17.57 8.94 -1.61
CA GLU A 186 18.74 8.56 -2.42
C GLU A 186 18.23 8.28 -3.84
N ASP A 187 19.03 8.68 -4.84
CA ASP A 187 18.76 8.43 -6.26
C ASP A 187 19.09 6.98 -6.66
#